data_a0340222c9a18c34b357c5da0baa930d
#
_entry.id   a0340222c9a18c34b357c5da0baa930d
#
_cell.length_a   1.000
_cell.length_b   1.000
_cell.length_c   1.000
_cell.angle_alpha   90.00
_cell.angle_beta   90.00
_cell.angle_gamma   90.00
#
_symmetry.space_group_name_H-M   'P 1'
#
loop_
_entity.id
_entity.type
_entity.pdbx_description
1 polymer ?
#
loop_
_entity_poly.entity_id
_entity_poly.type
_entity_poly.pdbx_seq_one_letter_code
_entity_poly.pdbx_strand_id
1 'polypeptide(L)'
;MTKRNLNIWHVGNWCVHTGQKYIESPFLAATKGVEILNYAQQFVDAVKGIPGATVVSQPSWEVYNMSPEEFDEKLKWATTIVFGDVETKVLMLHPDFFNRNKWGDKYVTFPDRFMLLEEWVRNGGHFHMMGGWYSFSGEIGKGGWKRVPFHEVLPVECLDGDDLIESTWSFPVRLPNPDHAVLEGITLDEIPPLLGFNETRLRPDSTSLIEIQYMNKWFPLLSARPFGSGKVSTFTTSASPHWGINLVKWEKYDQLWQQLFTRL
;
A
#
# COMPACT_ATOMS: atom_id res chain seq x y z
N MET A 1 -1.41 30.53 7.29
CA MET A 1 -1.39 29.07 7.45
C MET A 1 0.03 28.61 7.12
N THR A 2 0.76 28.12 8.08
CA THR A 2 2.10 27.53 7.86
C THR A 2 1.92 26.30 6.97
N LYS A 3 2.54 26.30 5.78
CA LYS A 3 2.58 25.12 4.92
C LYS A 3 3.21 23.96 5.73
N ARG A 4 2.43 23.00 6.15
CA ARG A 4 2.98 21.75 6.70
C ARG A 4 3.75 21.08 5.56
N ASN A 5 5.03 20.83 5.76
CA ASN A 5 5.80 20.00 4.84
C ASN A 5 5.15 18.62 4.80
N LEU A 6 4.85 18.12 3.61
CA LEU A 6 4.29 16.80 3.40
C LEU A 6 5.43 15.83 3.07
N ASN A 7 5.84 15.04 4.06
CA ASN A 7 6.89 14.04 3.90
C ASN A 7 6.24 12.67 3.70
N ILE A 8 6.28 12.15 2.49
CA ILE A 8 5.66 10.87 2.12
C ILE A 8 6.72 9.78 2.06
N TRP A 9 6.56 8.75 2.89
CA TRP A 9 7.34 7.53 2.82
C TRP A 9 6.51 6.42 2.17
N HIS A 10 6.85 6.08 0.93
CA HIS A 10 6.24 4.98 0.19
C HIS A 10 7.11 3.72 0.31
N VAL A 11 6.47 2.59 0.58
CA VAL A 11 7.10 1.28 0.73
C VAL A 11 6.38 0.28 -0.17
N GLY A 12 7.13 -0.50 -0.92
CA GLY A 12 6.59 -1.59 -1.74
C GLY A 12 6.37 -1.23 -3.20
N ASN A 13 5.53 -1.99 -3.89
CA ASN A 13 5.31 -1.94 -5.34
C ASN A 13 6.60 -2.10 -6.18
N TRP A 14 7.56 -2.85 -5.65
CA TRP A 14 8.76 -3.28 -6.35
C TRP A 14 8.76 -4.79 -6.51
N CYS A 15 9.26 -5.27 -7.62
CA CYS A 15 9.36 -6.69 -7.91
C CYS A 15 10.79 -7.07 -8.32
N VAL A 16 11.25 -8.23 -7.85
CA VAL A 16 12.50 -8.83 -8.29
C VAL A 16 12.16 -10.05 -9.12
N HIS A 17 12.38 -9.94 -10.41
CA HIS A 17 12.27 -11.07 -11.33
C HIS A 17 13.60 -11.83 -11.38
N THR A 18 13.55 -13.11 -11.04
CA THR A 18 14.69 -14.00 -11.20
C THR A 18 14.30 -15.14 -12.12
N GLY A 19 15.10 -15.43 -13.13
CA GLY A 19 14.80 -16.52 -14.05
C GLY A 19 15.79 -16.70 -15.16
N GLN A 20 15.51 -17.70 -15.99
CA GLN A 20 16.27 -17.92 -17.22
C GLN A 20 15.77 -16.97 -18.30
N LYS A 21 16.69 -16.25 -18.93
CA LYS A 21 16.44 -15.51 -20.16
C LYS A 21 16.97 -16.31 -21.33
N TYR A 22 16.14 -16.54 -22.34
CA TYR A 22 16.52 -17.21 -23.57
C TYR A 22 16.83 -16.16 -24.62
N ILE A 23 17.99 -16.33 -25.27
CA ILE A 23 18.39 -15.51 -26.41
C ILE A 23 18.25 -16.40 -27.63
N GLU A 24 17.38 -16.03 -28.55
CA GLU A 24 17.23 -16.69 -29.85
C GLU A 24 18.21 -16.06 -30.88
N SER A 25 18.62 -16.88 -31.80
CA SER A 25 19.38 -16.56 -33.00
C SER A 25 20.50 -15.51 -32.87
N PRO A 26 21.70 -15.86 -33.38
CA PRO A 26 22.01 -17.12 -34.08
C PRO A 26 22.24 -18.29 -33.13
N PHE A 27 22.30 -18.07 -31.84
CA PHE A 27 22.57 -19.10 -30.85
C PHE A 27 21.43 -19.11 -29.79
N LEU A 28 20.96 -20.29 -29.45
CA LEU A 28 20.10 -20.47 -28.28
C LEU A 28 20.97 -20.44 -27.02
N ALA A 29 20.90 -19.37 -26.27
CA ALA A 29 21.59 -19.24 -25.01
C ALA A 29 20.57 -19.02 -23.89
N ALA A 30 20.72 -19.76 -22.78
CA ALA A 30 19.98 -19.54 -21.54
C ALA A 30 20.89 -18.86 -20.53
N THR A 31 20.52 -17.68 -20.08
CA THR A 31 21.22 -16.96 -19.02
C THR A 31 20.30 -16.77 -17.81
N LYS A 32 20.85 -16.84 -16.60
CA LYS A 32 20.12 -16.40 -15.40
C LYS A 32 20.15 -14.88 -15.36
N GLY A 33 18.96 -14.26 -15.30
CA GLY A 33 18.83 -12.82 -15.16
C GLY A 33 18.18 -12.45 -13.84
N VAL A 34 18.57 -11.30 -13.31
CA VAL A 34 17.87 -10.60 -12.24
C VAL A 34 17.39 -9.28 -12.81
N GLU A 35 16.11 -9.00 -12.67
CA GLU A 35 15.50 -7.74 -13.09
C GLU A 35 14.74 -7.15 -11.93
N ILE A 36 15.01 -5.89 -11.61
CA ILE A 36 14.31 -5.15 -10.59
C ILE A 36 13.34 -4.20 -11.29
N LEU A 37 12.06 -4.35 -11.01
CA LEU A 37 10.98 -3.57 -11.59
C LEU A 37 10.39 -2.65 -10.53
N ASN A 38 10.35 -1.35 -10.83
CA ASN A 38 9.69 -0.35 -9.99
C ASN A 38 8.29 -0.05 -10.54
N TYR A 39 7.28 -0.68 -9.98
CA TYR A 39 5.89 -0.40 -10.32
C TYR A 39 5.31 0.82 -9.57
N ALA A 40 6.03 1.37 -8.60
CA ALA A 40 5.60 2.53 -7.85
C ALA A 40 5.78 3.86 -8.60
N GLN A 41 6.51 3.88 -9.72
CA GLN A 41 6.98 5.12 -10.33
C GLN A 41 5.85 6.10 -10.63
N GLN A 42 4.75 5.65 -11.23
CA GLN A 42 3.60 6.51 -11.57
C GLN A 42 2.97 7.13 -10.33
N PHE A 43 2.78 6.32 -9.28
CA PHE A 43 2.26 6.83 -8.01
C PHE A 43 3.21 7.85 -7.37
N VAL A 44 4.49 7.55 -7.34
CA VAL A 44 5.53 8.45 -6.78
C VAL A 44 5.56 9.78 -7.54
N ASP A 45 5.44 9.76 -8.86
CA ASP A 45 5.44 10.97 -9.69
C ASP A 45 4.16 11.79 -9.45
N ALA A 46 3.00 11.15 -9.34
CA ALA A 46 1.74 11.80 -9.01
C ALA A 46 1.82 12.57 -7.68
N VAL A 47 2.32 11.92 -6.61
CA VAL A 47 2.40 12.56 -5.28
C VAL A 47 3.55 13.57 -5.15
N LYS A 48 4.62 13.45 -5.94
CA LYS A 48 5.64 14.49 -6.06
C LYS A 48 5.10 15.79 -6.64
N GLY A 49 4.02 15.72 -7.42
CA GLY A 49 3.31 16.89 -7.93
C GLY A 49 2.63 17.75 -6.86
N ILE A 50 2.50 17.28 -5.62
CA ILE A 50 1.93 18.04 -4.51
C ILE A 50 2.91 19.16 -4.10
N PRO A 51 2.51 20.44 -4.10
CA PRO A 51 3.39 21.53 -3.73
C PRO A 51 3.93 21.40 -2.29
N GLY A 52 5.25 21.29 -2.15
CA GLY A 52 5.93 21.15 -0.87
C GLY A 52 6.02 19.72 -0.36
N ALA A 53 5.65 18.71 -1.16
CA ALA A 53 5.88 17.32 -0.82
C ALA A 53 7.33 16.90 -1.05
N THR A 54 7.82 16.08 -0.12
CA THR A 54 9.07 15.32 -0.28
C THR A 54 8.71 13.84 -0.23
N VAL A 55 9.09 13.08 -1.26
CA VAL A 55 8.72 11.67 -1.39
C VAL A 55 9.97 10.80 -1.39
N VAL A 56 9.99 9.82 -0.49
CA VAL A 56 10.97 8.72 -0.46
C VAL A 56 10.23 7.44 -0.76
N SER A 57 10.65 6.72 -1.80
CA SER A 57 10.11 5.41 -2.17
C SER A 57 11.17 4.34 -1.98
N GLN A 58 10.82 3.28 -1.27
CA GLN A 58 11.73 2.18 -0.95
C GLN A 58 11.07 0.83 -1.20
N PRO A 59 11.80 -0.15 -1.74
CA PRO A 59 11.30 -1.51 -1.82
C PRO A 59 11.16 -2.12 -0.41
N SER A 60 10.25 -3.08 -0.27
CA SER A 60 9.94 -3.71 1.01
C SER A 60 11.16 -4.41 1.66
N TRP A 61 12.09 -4.95 0.87
CA TRP A 61 13.31 -5.59 1.40
C TRP A 61 14.30 -4.60 2.03
N GLU A 62 14.31 -3.33 1.64
CA GLU A 62 15.11 -2.31 2.33
C GLU A 62 14.51 -2.02 3.71
N VAL A 63 13.18 -1.90 3.79
CA VAL A 63 12.48 -1.72 5.07
C VAL A 63 12.64 -2.93 5.99
N TYR A 64 12.59 -4.15 5.43
CA TYR A 64 12.88 -5.37 6.17
C TYR A 64 14.26 -5.33 6.83
N ASN A 65 15.28 -4.81 6.12
CA ASN A 65 16.66 -4.75 6.58
C ASN A 65 16.99 -3.54 7.48
N MET A 66 16.06 -2.58 7.65
CA MET A 66 16.29 -1.41 8.49
C MET A 66 16.55 -1.80 9.94
N SER A 67 17.54 -1.17 10.58
CA SER A 67 17.70 -1.23 12.03
C SER A 67 16.48 -0.58 12.73
N PRO A 68 16.27 -0.88 14.02
CA PRO A 68 15.22 -0.22 14.80
C PRO A 68 15.35 1.31 14.81
N GLU A 69 16.56 1.81 14.86
CA GLU A 69 16.88 3.24 14.87
C GLU A 69 16.55 3.88 13.54
N GLU A 70 16.92 3.25 12.41
CA GLU A 70 16.59 3.74 11.07
C GLU A 70 15.07 3.77 10.83
N PHE A 71 14.35 2.76 11.32
CA PHE A 71 12.89 2.72 11.21
C PHE A 71 12.24 3.84 12.03
N ASP A 72 12.69 4.09 13.26
CA ASP A 72 12.21 5.16 14.11
C ASP A 72 12.50 6.56 13.51
N GLU A 73 13.68 6.76 12.93
CA GLU A 73 14.02 7.98 12.20
C GLU A 73 13.10 8.21 11.00
N LYS A 74 12.74 7.15 10.27
CA LYS A 74 11.77 7.24 9.18
C LYS A 74 10.38 7.63 9.68
N LEU A 75 9.91 7.06 10.79
CA LEU A 75 8.65 7.44 11.41
C LEU A 75 8.65 8.92 11.83
N LYS A 76 9.74 9.41 12.44
CA LYS A 76 9.87 10.82 12.84
C LYS A 76 9.89 11.78 11.64
N TRP A 77 10.47 11.37 10.54
CA TRP A 77 10.55 12.16 9.32
C TRP A 77 9.22 12.19 8.56
N ALA A 78 8.50 11.08 8.49
CA ALA A 78 7.29 10.94 7.69
C ALA A 78 6.09 11.66 8.32
N THR A 79 5.30 12.35 7.51
CA THR A 79 3.95 12.81 7.86
C THR A 79 2.89 11.89 7.26
N THR A 80 3.24 11.16 6.21
CA THR A 80 2.42 10.20 5.52
C THR A 80 3.24 8.96 5.19
N ILE A 81 2.71 7.79 5.49
CA ILE A 81 3.31 6.50 5.14
C ILE A 81 2.34 5.76 4.22
N VAL A 82 2.86 5.27 3.10
CA VAL A 82 2.10 4.55 2.09
C VAL A 82 2.70 3.16 1.90
N PHE A 83 1.89 2.14 2.12
CA PHE A 83 2.27 0.76 1.82
C PHE A 83 1.53 0.28 0.57
N GLY A 84 2.29 -0.21 -0.41
CA GLY A 84 1.77 -0.79 -1.63
C GLY A 84 2.30 -2.20 -1.83
N ASP A 85 1.41 -3.18 -1.74
CA ASP A 85 1.74 -4.60 -1.92
C ASP A 85 2.82 -5.10 -0.94
N VAL A 86 2.62 -4.88 0.36
CA VAL A 86 3.57 -5.20 1.43
C VAL A 86 2.98 -6.22 2.39
N GLU A 87 3.66 -7.36 2.54
CA GLU A 87 3.29 -8.38 3.54
C GLU A 87 3.74 -8.00 4.95
N THR A 88 3.04 -8.52 5.96
CA THR A 88 3.34 -8.24 7.38
C THR A 88 4.73 -8.68 7.82
N LYS A 89 5.32 -9.70 7.20
CA LYS A 89 6.66 -10.19 7.54
C LYS A 89 7.75 -9.14 7.36
N VAL A 90 7.53 -8.17 6.49
CA VAL A 90 8.45 -7.03 6.30
C VAL A 90 8.65 -6.26 7.61
N LEU A 91 7.62 -6.16 8.45
CA LEU A 91 7.69 -5.48 9.75
C LEU A 91 7.86 -6.44 10.94
N MET A 92 7.32 -7.66 10.85
CA MET A 92 7.37 -8.62 11.97
C MET A 92 8.76 -9.09 12.31
N LEU A 93 9.59 -9.33 11.31
CA LEU A 93 10.88 -9.99 11.48
C LEU A 93 12.00 -9.03 11.09
N HIS A 94 13.08 -9.09 11.85
CA HIS A 94 14.33 -8.44 11.51
C HIS A 94 15.34 -9.50 11.02
N PRO A 95 16.18 -9.24 9.99
CA PRO A 95 17.13 -10.22 9.45
C PRO A 95 18.06 -10.78 10.53
N ASP A 96 18.44 -9.99 11.51
CA ASP A 96 19.28 -10.40 12.63
C ASP A 96 18.67 -11.52 13.50
N PHE A 97 17.33 -11.71 13.43
CA PHE A 97 16.68 -12.83 14.09
C PHE A 97 17.23 -14.19 13.64
N PHE A 98 17.69 -14.28 12.40
CA PHE A 98 18.27 -15.50 11.83
C PHE A 98 19.79 -15.57 11.99
N ASN A 99 20.43 -14.54 12.53
CA ASN A 99 21.89 -14.49 12.67
C ASN A 99 22.37 -15.07 14.00
N ARG A 100 22.45 -16.39 14.07
CA ARG A 100 22.87 -17.12 15.29
C ARG A 100 24.25 -16.69 15.78
N ASN A 101 25.18 -16.33 14.90
CA ASN A 101 26.55 -15.95 15.27
C ASN A 101 26.61 -14.59 15.97
N LYS A 102 25.68 -13.70 15.68
CA LYS A 102 25.62 -12.38 16.31
C LYS A 102 25.09 -12.43 17.73
N TRP A 103 24.14 -13.32 18.01
CA TRP A 103 23.42 -13.36 19.28
C TRP A 103 23.96 -14.40 20.25
N GLY A 104 24.51 -15.54 19.76
CA GLY A 104 24.96 -16.64 20.59
C GLY A 104 23.85 -17.15 21.51
N ASP A 105 24.12 -17.16 22.83
CA ASP A 105 23.16 -17.60 23.86
C ASP A 105 22.30 -16.45 24.43
N LYS A 106 22.35 -15.25 23.83
CA LYS A 106 21.59 -14.10 24.31
C LYS A 106 20.14 -14.17 23.81
N TYR A 107 19.21 -13.67 24.62
CA TYR A 107 17.85 -13.41 24.16
C TYR A 107 17.84 -12.34 23.08
N VAL A 108 17.03 -12.56 22.05
CA VAL A 108 16.86 -11.60 20.93
C VAL A 108 15.49 -10.98 21.03
N THR A 109 15.45 -9.67 21.24
CA THR A 109 14.23 -8.87 21.22
C THR A 109 14.47 -7.63 20.38
N PHE A 110 13.44 -7.22 19.65
CA PHE A 110 13.43 -5.99 18.87
C PHE A 110 12.17 -5.19 19.18
N PRO A 111 12.19 -3.85 19.03
CA PRO A 111 10.98 -3.06 19.09
C PRO A 111 9.95 -3.58 18.09
N ASP A 112 8.69 -3.68 18.53
CA ASP A 112 7.60 -4.08 17.66
C ASP A 112 7.26 -2.93 16.70
N ARG A 113 7.57 -3.12 15.42
CA ARG A 113 7.37 -2.09 14.39
C ARG A 113 5.90 -1.78 14.14
N PHE A 114 4.98 -2.72 14.40
CA PHE A 114 3.55 -2.46 14.29
C PHE A 114 3.07 -1.56 15.44
N MET A 115 3.56 -1.77 16.65
CA MET A 115 3.25 -0.87 17.77
C MET A 115 3.79 0.53 17.52
N LEU A 116 5.01 0.66 17.02
CA LEU A 116 5.61 1.95 16.66
C LEU A 116 4.79 2.66 15.57
N LEU A 117 4.36 1.92 14.55
CA LEU A 117 3.54 2.45 13.46
C LEU A 117 2.15 2.87 13.95
N GLU A 118 1.51 2.07 14.83
CA GLU A 118 0.23 2.42 15.44
C GLU A 118 0.32 3.70 16.27
N GLU A 119 1.35 3.79 17.11
CA GLU A 119 1.60 4.98 17.92
C GLU A 119 1.85 6.22 17.05
N TRP A 120 2.62 6.06 15.97
CA TRP A 120 2.86 7.13 15.01
C TRP A 120 1.56 7.63 14.35
N VAL A 121 0.67 6.72 13.94
CA VAL A 121 -0.66 7.10 13.42
C VAL A 121 -1.45 7.82 14.49
N ARG A 122 -1.53 7.23 15.71
CA ARG A 122 -2.30 7.79 16.84
C ARG A 122 -1.86 9.22 17.18
N ASN A 123 -0.60 9.55 16.98
CA ASN A 123 0.01 10.86 17.24
C ASN A 123 -0.10 11.84 16.05
N GLY A 124 -0.86 11.52 15.01
CA GLY A 124 -1.18 12.48 13.93
C GLY A 124 -0.65 12.10 12.55
N GLY A 125 -0.04 10.92 12.39
CA GLY A 125 0.40 10.40 11.10
C GLY A 125 -0.77 10.01 10.18
N HIS A 126 -0.55 10.05 8.87
CA HIS A 126 -1.48 9.51 7.88
C HIS A 126 -0.91 8.21 7.30
N PHE A 127 -1.52 7.07 7.65
CA PHE A 127 -1.19 5.79 7.04
C PHE A 127 -2.13 5.48 5.88
N HIS A 128 -1.58 5.08 4.74
CA HIS A 128 -2.33 4.63 3.58
C HIS A 128 -1.86 3.25 3.13
N MET A 129 -2.81 2.35 2.87
CA MET A 129 -2.52 1.00 2.39
C MET A 129 -3.21 0.76 1.05
N MET A 130 -2.42 0.34 0.06
CA MET A 130 -2.89 -0.06 -1.25
C MET A 130 -2.99 -1.57 -1.36
N GLY A 131 -3.90 -2.04 -2.18
CA GLY A 131 -4.09 -3.44 -2.50
C GLY A 131 -2.98 -4.02 -3.37
N GLY A 132 -3.00 -5.32 -3.43
CA GLY A 132 -2.06 -6.14 -4.18
C GLY A 132 -2.07 -7.58 -3.67
N TRP A 133 -1.20 -8.40 -4.21
CA TRP A 133 -1.11 -9.82 -3.86
C TRP A 133 -0.65 -10.08 -2.42
N TYR A 134 0.07 -9.13 -1.81
CA TYR A 134 0.63 -9.23 -0.46
C TYR A 134 0.09 -8.19 0.52
N SER A 135 -0.90 -7.39 0.09
CA SER A 135 -1.63 -6.49 0.97
C SER A 135 -2.84 -7.20 1.60
N PHE A 136 -3.37 -6.65 2.69
CA PHE A 136 -4.53 -7.21 3.40
C PHE A 136 -4.33 -8.68 3.77
N SER A 137 -5.23 -9.59 3.39
CA SER A 137 -4.97 -11.02 3.55
C SER A 137 -4.07 -11.53 2.42
N GLY A 138 -4.27 -11.04 1.22
CA GLY A 138 -3.45 -11.33 0.05
C GLY A 138 -3.63 -12.74 -0.51
N GLU A 139 -2.83 -13.07 -1.52
CA GLU A 139 -2.83 -14.36 -2.18
C GLU A 139 -2.56 -15.47 -1.15
N ILE A 140 -3.50 -16.40 -1.02
CA ILE A 140 -3.44 -17.55 -0.09
C ILE A 140 -3.20 -17.09 1.38
N GLY A 141 -3.62 -15.89 1.74
CA GLY A 141 -3.40 -15.32 3.08
C GLY A 141 -1.95 -14.89 3.37
N LYS A 142 -1.10 -14.73 2.38
CA LYS A 142 0.33 -14.36 2.55
C LYS A 142 0.52 -12.92 3.05
N GLY A 143 -0.37 -12.00 2.72
CA GLY A 143 -0.32 -10.63 3.22
C GLY A 143 -0.32 -10.58 4.75
N GLY A 144 -1.14 -11.42 5.37
CA GLY A 144 -1.09 -11.72 6.80
C GLY A 144 -1.60 -10.61 7.71
N TRP A 145 -2.16 -9.53 7.18
CA TRP A 145 -2.55 -8.36 7.98
C TRP A 145 -3.65 -8.67 9.01
N LYS A 146 -4.54 -9.63 8.74
CA LYS A 146 -5.53 -10.10 9.72
C LYS A 146 -4.91 -10.63 11.03
N ARG A 147 -3.67 -11.08 10.98
CA ARG A 147 -2.98 -11.76 12.09
C ARG A 147 -2.17 -10.83 12.99
N VAL A 148 -2.08 -9.56 12.65
CA VAL A 148 -1.34 -8.56 13.42
C VAL A 148 -2.29 -7.55 14.05
N PRO A 149 -2.03 -7.04 15.27
CA PRO A 149 -2.91 -6.08 15.94
C PRO A 149 -3.18 -4.84 15.10
N PHE A 150 -2.23 -4.41 14.29
CA PHE A 150 -2.33 -3.23 13.44
C PHE A 150 -3.52 -3.28 12.46
N HIS A 151 -4.07 -4.47 12.15
CA HIS A 151 -5.25 -4.54 11.28
C HIS A 151 -6.47 -3.80 11.85
N GLU A 152 -6.54 -3.63 13.18
CA GLU A 152 -7.60 -2.85 13.84
C GLU A 152 -7.49 -1.34 13.56
N VAL A 153 -6.33 -0.88 13.10
CA VAL A 153 -6.09 0.51 12.70
C VAL A 153 -6.69 0.83 11.33
N LEU A 154 -6.79 -0.18 10.45
CA LEU A 154 -7.30 -0.02 9.10
C LEU A 154 -8.79 0.32 9.07
N PRO A 155 -9.28 1.11 8.09
CA PRO A 155 -10.71 1.40 7.91
C PRO A 155 -11.53 0.20 7.43
N VAL A 156 -10.86 -0.91 7.13
CA VAL A 156 -11.47 -2.15 6.65
C VAL A 156 -11.01 -3.35 7.48
N GLU A 157 -11.85 -4.36 7.55
CA GLU A 157 -11.50 -5.66 8.11
C GLU A 157 -10.94 -6.57 7.01
N CYS A 158 -9.77 -7.16 7.27
CA CYS A 158 -9.18 -8.19 6.41
C CYS A 158 -9.89 -9.54 6.61
N LEU A 159 -9.93 -10.37 5.58
CA LEU A 159 -10.45 -11.74 5.64
C LEU A 159 -9.44 -12.71 6.25
N ASP A 160 -9.89 -13.93 6.55
CA ASP A 160 -9.05 -14.99 7.15
C ASP A 160 -8.29 -15.85 6.11
N GLY A 161 -8.33 -15.54 4.85
CA GLY A 161 -7.72 -16.37 3.80
C GLY A 161 -7.33 -15.55 2.59
N ASP A 162 -7.47 -16.16 1.43
CA ASP A 162 -7.30 -15.48 0.16
C ASP A 162 -8.40 -14.43 0.01
N ASP A 163 -8.03 -13.23 -0.37
CA ASP A 163 -8.96 -12.13 -0.56
C ASP A 163 -8.88 -11.52 -1.97
N LEU A 164 -8.19 -12.19 -2.90
CA LEU A 164 -8.02 -11.69 -4.25
C LEU A 164 -9.29 -11.90 -5.08
N ILE A 165 -9.78 -10.83 -5.66
CA ILE A 165 -10.81 -10.86 -6.69
C ILE A 165 -10.22 -10.24 -7.95
N GLU A 166 -10.04 -11.05 -8.99
CA GLU A 166 -9.41 -10.65 -10.25
C GLU A 166 -10.32 -10.93 -11.44
N SER A 167 -10.31 -10.02 -12.41
CA SER A 167 -11.01 -10.19 -13.66
C SER A 167 -10.45 -9.26 -14.74
N THR A 168 -10.30 -9.78 -15.95
CA THR A 168 -10.01 -8.94 -17.13
C THR A 168 -11.25 -8.20 -17.62
N TRP A 169 -12.41 -8.46 -17.03
CA TRP A 169 -13.69 -7.86 -17.36
C TRP A 169 -14.06 -6.79 -16.38
N SER A 170 -13.52 -5.83 -16.09
CA SER A 170 -13.86 -4.69 -15.22
C SER A 170 -14.97 -4.94 -14.17
N PHE A 171 -14.96 -4.18 -13.11
CA PHE A 171 -15.96 -4.19 -12.06
C PHE A 171 -16.71 -2.85 -12.02
N PRO A 172 -18.05 -2.84 -11.80
CA PRO A 172 -18.78 -1.61 -11.54
C PRO A 172 -18.25 -0.91 -10.28
N VAL A 173 -18.20 0.41 -10.31
CA VAL A 173 -17.85 1.26 -9.17
C VAL A 173 -18.97 2.23 -8.84
N ARG A 174 -19.01 2.72 -7.60
CA ARG A 174 -19.91 3.82 -7.20
C ARG A 174 -19.20 4.75 -6.20
N LEU A 175 -19.72 5.97 -6.09
CA LEU A 175 -19.26 6.98 -5.15
C LEU A 175 -20.35 7.15 -4.07
N PRO A 176 -20.28 6.48 -2.92
CA PRO A 176 -21.28 6.61 -1.87
C PRO A 176 -21.27 8.00 -1.22
N ASN A 177 -20.16 8.72 -1.29
CA ASN A 177 -19.99 10.08 -0.77
C ASN A 177 -19.37 11.00 -1.84
N PRO A 178 -20.10 11.31 -2.94
CA PRO A 178 -19.54 12.03 -4.09
C PRO A 178 -19.10 13.47 -3.76
N ASP A 179 -19.70 14.09 -2.75
CA ASP A 179 -19.38 15.46 -2.31
C ASP A 179 -18.15 15.56 -1.41
N HIS A 180 -17.48 14.42 -1.11
CA HIS A 180 -16.29 14.43 -0.28
C HIS A 180 -15.14 15.14 -0.99
N ALA A 181 -14.40 16.00 -0.27
CA ALA A 181 -13.34 16.85 -0.83
C ALA A 181 -12.26 16.08 -1.62
N VAL A 182 -11.98 14.82 -1.26
CA VAL A 182 -11.06 13.93 -1.98
C VAL A 182 -11.57 13.61 -3.39
N LEU A 183 -12.88 13.66 -3.62
CA LEU A 183 -13.51 13.30 -4.90
C LEU A 183 -13.93 14.52 -5.74
N GLU A 184 -13.55 15.73 -5.34
CA GLU A 184 -13.89 16.93 -6.09
C GLU A 184 -13.38 16.85 -7.54
N GLY A 185 -14.31 16.98 -8.51
CA GLY A 185 -14.02 16.89 -9.94
C GLY A 185 -13.75 15.45 -10.44
N ILE A 186 -14.13 14.44 -9.67
CA ILE A 186 -14.07 13.03 -10.05
C ILE A 186 -15.51 12.53 -10.21
N THR A 187 -15.84 12.00 -11.37
CA THR A 187 -17.16 11.42 -11.68
C THR A 187 -17.05 9.93 -12.00
N LEU A 188 -18.16 9.20 -11.84
CA LEU A 188 -18.21 7.75 -12.07
C LEU A 188 -17.82 7.35 -13.49
N ASP A 189 -18.29 8.12 -14.49
CA ASP A 189 -18.08 7.79 -15.90
C ASP A 189 -16.60 7.91 -16.33
N GLU A 190 -15.79 8.55 -15.49
CA GLU A 190 -14.38 8.77 -15.76
C GLU A 190 -13.47 7.71 -15.12
N ILE A 191 -13.95 6.94 -14.12
CA ILE A 191 -13.14 5.94 -13.45
C ILE A 191 -12.85 4.77 -14.40
N PRO A 192 -11.58 4.50 -14.72
CA PRO A 192 -11.23 3.46 -15.68
C PRO A 192 -11.50 2.06 -15.13
N PRO A 193 -11.60 1.05 -16.02
CA PRO A 193 -11.76 -0.33 -15.62
C PRO A 193 -10.67 -0.81 -14.67
N LEU A 194 -11.05 -1.29 -13.50
CA LEU A 194 -10.17 -1.94 -12.53
C LEU A 194 -10.19 -3.45 -12.74
N LEU A 195 -9.03 -4.10 -12.64
CA LEU A 195 -8.87 -5.52 -12.99
C LEU A 195 -8.77 -6.44 -11.78
N GLY A 196 -8.79 -5.90 -10.58
CA GLY A 196 -8.76 -6.67 -9.35
C GLY A 196 -8.81 -5.80 -8.10
N PHE A 197 -9.12 -6.44 -6.98
CA PHE A 197 -9.10 -5.82 -5.65
C PHE A 197 -9.02 -6.88 -4.56
N ASN A 198 -8.63 -6.47 -3.35
CA ASN A 198 -8.70 -7.30 -2.17
C ASN A 198 -10.10 -7.20 -1.55
N GLU A 199 -10.78 -8.33 -1.36
CA GLU A 199 -12.05 -8.39 -0.66
C GLU A 199 -11.86 -8.03 0.81
N THR A 200 -12.55 -6.99 1.26
CA THR A 200 -12.51 -6.51 2.64
C THR A 200 -13.91 -6.09 3.09
N ARG A 201 -14.07 -5.82 4.37
CA ARG A 201 -15.33 -5.29 4.94
C ARG A 201 -15.09 -3.94 5.55
N LEU A 202 -15.96 -2.96 5.24
CA LEU A 202 -15.88 -1.64 5.84
C LEU A 202 -16.17 -1.72 7.35
N ARG A 203 -15.34 -1.07 8.18
CA ARG A 203 -15.62 -0.95 9.60
C ARG A 203 -16.71 0.09 9.87
N PRO A 204 -17.49 -0.06 10.96
CA PRO A 204 -18.62 0.83 11.26
C PRO A 204 -18.25 2.31 11.44
N ASP A 205 -17.03 2.58 11.92
CA ASP A 205 -16.50 3.93 12.18
C ASP A 205 -15.69 4.51 10.99
N SER A 206 -15.84 3.90 9.82
CA SER A 206 -15.11 4.25 8.61
C SER A 206 -16.03 4.85 7.55
N THR A 207 -15.47 5.70 6.70
CA THR A 207 -16.16 6.29 5.56
C THR A 207 -15.68 5.62 4.29
N SER A 208 -16.62 5.11 3.48
CA SER A 208 -16.34 4.63 2.13
C SER A 208 -16.49 5.81 1.15
N LEU A 209 -15.45 6.04 0.35
CA LEU A 209 -15.42 7.10 -0.68
C LEU A 209 -15.70 6.53 -2.08
N ILE A 210 -15.14 5.37 -2.37
CA ILE A 210 -15.37 4.63 -3.60
C ILE A 210 -15.66 3.18 -3.22
N GLU A 211 -16.63 2.58 -3.87
CA GLU A 211 -16.96 1.17 -3.72
C GLU A 211 -16.93 0.45 -5.07
N ILE A 212 -16.63 -0.85 -5.02
CA ILE A 212 -16.52 -1.74 -6.17
C ILE A 212 -17.51 -2.89 -6.02
N GLN A 213 -18.14 -3.32 -7.12
CA GLN A 213 -19.16 -4.37 -7.07
C GLN A 213 -18.63 -5.71 -7.59
N TYR A 214 -18.90 -6.76 -6.83
CA TYR A 214 -18.68 -8.14 -7.25
C TYR A 214 -19.82 -9.03 -6.75
N MET A 215 -20.32 -9.94 -7.58
CA MET A 215 -21.43 -10.87 -7.25
C MET A 215 -22.62 -10.16 -6.57
N ASN A 216 -23.05 -9.02 -7.12
CA ASN A 216 -24.15 -8.18 -6.59
C ASN A 216 -23.93 -7.63 -5.17
N LYS A 217 -22.70 -7.63 -4.67
CA LYS A 217 -22.31 -7.02 -3.40
C LYS A 217 -21.36 -5.86 -3.65
N TRP A 218 -21.44 -4.84 -2.80
CA TRP A 218 -20.53 -3.70 -2.80
C TRP A 218 -19.45 -3.88 -1.74
N PHE A 219 -18.21 -3.61 -2.12
CA PHE A 219 -17.02 -3.70 -1.28
C PHE A 219 -16.32 -2.35 -1.22
N PRO A 220 -15.68 -1.99 -0.07
CA PRO A 220 -14.94 -0.75 0.03
C PRO A 220 -13.71 -0.79 -0.89
N LEU A 221 -13.59 0.21 -1.79
CA LEU A 221 -12.43 0.37 -2.66
C LEU A 221 -11.49 1.45 -2.12
N LEU A 222 -11.99 2.67 -1.92
CA LEU A 222 -11.29 3.75 -1.22
C LEU A 222 -12.05 4.09 0.04
N SER A 223 -11.39 3.94 1.19
CA SER A 223 -12.00 4.17 2.49
C SER A 223 -11.05 4.90 3.42
N ALA A 224 -11.61 5.59 4.41
CA ALA A 224 -10.83 6.31 5.40
C ALA A 224 -11.51 6.31 6.77
N ARG A 225 -10.72 6.46 7.82
CA ARG A 225 -11.18 6.71 9.20
C ARG A 225 -10.18 7.55 9.98
N PRO A 226 -10.62 8.29 10.99
CA PRO A 226 -9.71 8.87 11.98
C PRO A 226 -9.17 7.77 12.91
N PHE A 227 -7.95 7.95 13.41
CA PHE A 227 -7.37 7.06 14.42
C PHE A 227 -6.47 7.88 15.37
N GLY A 228 -6.92 8.08 16.60
CA GLY A 228 -6.29 9.05 17.50
C GLY A 228 -6.34 10.47 16.94
N SER A 229 -5.19 11.13 16.85
CA SER A 229 -5.04 12.44 16.19
C SER A 229 -4.69 12.32 14.71
N GLY A 230 -4.43 11.12 14.23
CA GLY A 230 -4.08 10.82 12.85
C GLY A 230 -5.25 10.28 12.03
N LYS A 231 -4.94 9.71 10.90
CA LYS A 231 -5.92 9.16 9.98
C LYS A 231 -5.34 7.97 9.22
N VAL A 232 -6.24 7.10 8.77
CA VAL A 232 -5.90 5.93 7.98
C VAL A 232 -6.79 5.88 6.77
N SER A 233 -6.21 5.53 5.63
CA SER A 233 -6.96 5.27 4.42
C SER A 233 -6.51 3.98 3.76
N THR A 234 -7.40 3.35 3.02
CA THR A 234 -7.11 2.14 2.25
C THR A 234 -7.65 2.29 0.84
N PHE A 235 -6.90 1.79 -0.11
CA PHE A 235 -7.32 1.62 -1.49
C PHE A 235 -7.14 0.14 -1.83
N THR A 236 -8.21 -0.64 -1.83
CA THR A 236 -8.16 -2.11 -1.89
C THR A 236 -7.80 -2.68 -3.25
N THR A 237 -7.50 -1.81 -4.24
CA THR A 237 -6.83 -2.20 -5.49
C THR A 237 -5.43 -1.60 -5.58
N SER A 238 -4.69 -1.92 -6.63
CA SER A 238 -3.35 -1.37 -6.84
C SER A 238 -3.39 -0.01 -7.53
N ALA A 239 -2.61 0.94 -7.04
CA ALA A 239 -2.34 2.21 -7.73
C ALA A 239 -1.29 2.06 -8.85
N SER A 240 -0.71 0.88 -8.99
CA SER A 240 0.40 0.56 -9.91
C SER A 240 -0.09 -0.30 -11.07
N PRO A 241 0.70 -0.45 -12.14
CA PRO A 241 0.48 -1.48 -13.16
C PRO A 241 0.24 -2.85 -12.50
N HIS A 242 -0.51 -3.74 -13.12
CA HIS A 242 -1.18 -4.92 -12.64
C HIS A 242 -2.69 -4.63 -12.57
N TRP A 243 -3.36 -4.66 -11.43
CA TRP A 243 -4.80 -4.31 -11.34
C TRP A 243 -5.09 -2.86 -11.76
N GLY A 244 -4.18 -1.95 -11.44
CA GLY A 244 -4.27 -0.53 -11.78
C GLY A 244 -3.69 -0.15 -13.15
N ILE A 245 -3.46 -1.10 -14.08
CA ILE A 245 -2.86 -0.81 -15.40
C ILE A 245 -3.63 0.22 -16.22
N ASN A 246 -4.95 0.29 -16.05
CA ASN A 246 -5.80 1.30 -16.67
C ASN A 246 -5.80 2.59 -15.84
N LEU A 247 -5.78 2.45 -14.50
CA LEU A 247 -5.81 3.57 -13.58
C LEU A 247 -4.61 4.51 -13.79
N VAL A 248 -3.41 3.96 -13.99
CA VAL A 248 -2.20 4.76 -14.23
C VAL A 248 -2.23 5.58 -15.53
N LYS A 249 -3.18 5.30 -16.42
CA LYS A 249 -3.39 6.04 -17.68
C LYS A 249 -4.53 7.05 -17.60
N TRP A 250 -5.22 7.11 -16.47
CA TRP A 250 -6.37 7.96 -16.27
C TRP A 250 -5.97 9.41 -16.07
N GLU A 251 -6.63 10.33 -16.76
CA GLU A 251 -6.32 11.76 -16.70
C GLU A 251 -6.47 12.36 -15.28
N LYS A 252 -7.30 11.76 -14.43
CA LYS A 252 -7.50 12.18 -13.03
C LYS A 252 -6.63 11.42 -12.03
N TYR A 253 -5.71 10.57 -12.49
CA TYR A 253 -4.86 9.75 -11.61
C TYR A 253 -4.11 10.61 -10.60
N ASP A 254 -3.36 11.60 -11.07
CA ASP A 254 -2.60 12.50 -10.22
C ASP A 254 -3.52 13.29 -9.27
N GLN A 255 -4.64 13.77 -9.79
CA GLN A 255 -5.63 14.52 -9.01
C GLN A 255 -6.16 13.70 -7.84
N LEU A 256 -6.53 12.43 -8.04
CA LEU A 256 -7.01 11.54 -6.99
C LEU A 256 -6.00 11.42 -5.85
N TRP A 257 -4.75 11.10 -6.17
CA TRP A 257 -3.71 10.91 -5.16
C TRP A 257 -3.32 12.21 -4.46
N GLN A 258 -3.22 13.31 -5.20
CA GLN A 258 -2.94 14.61 -4.60
C GLN A 258 -4.06 15.06 -3.65
N GLN A 259 -5.30 14.87 -4.03
CA GLN A 259 -6.44 15.20 -3.17
C GLN A 259 -6.53 14.28 -1.96
N LEU A 260 -6.24 12.97 -2.09
CA LEU A 260 -6.22 12.05 -0.98
C LEU A 260 -5.26 12.50 0.13
N PHE A 261 -4.06 12.93 -0.22
CA PHE A 261 -3.05 13.30 0.77
C PHE A 261 -3.13 14.77 1.25
N THR A 262 -3.91 15.60 0.57
CA THR A 262 -4.04 17.02 0.94
C THR A 262 -5.40 17.39 1.54
N ARG A 263 -6.46 16.61 1.27
CA ARG A 263 -7.84 16.96 1.62
C ARG A 263 -8.58 15.91 2.48
N LEU A 264 -7.97 14.75 2.72
CA LEU A 264 -8.51 13.73 3.65
C LEU A 264 -8.27 14.15 5.14
#